data_91caa9be4a655dfa333524ee5f2c1449
#
_entry.id   91caa9be4a655dfa333524ee5f2c1449
#
_cell.length_a   1.000
_cell.length_b   1.000
_cell.length_c   1.000
_cell.angle_alpha   90.00
_cell.angle_beta   90.00
_cell.angle_gamma   90.00
#
_symmetry.space_group_name_H-M   'P 1'
#
loop_
_entity.id
_entity.type
_entity.pdbx_description
1 polymer ?
#
loop_
_entity_poly.entity_id
_entity_poly.type
_entity_poly.pdbx_seq_one_letter_code
_entity_poly.pdbx_strand_id
1 'polypeptide(L)'
;CMPLQYIAGKMVVVRSLIAGLKLIPVAPCGHPLKELKEAPTFAAMIPMQVYNSLQVPEEKHLLKHIKHLIIGGGAIDTSLGNELKDFPNHVWSTYGMTETLSHIALRRLNGKEASDWYTPFENVRIRLSEENTLIIHAPNVCAEELTTNDIAEINEEGKFRILGRKDNTINSGGVKIQIEQVETTLRKHLSIPIQITAAPDAKFGEIVVLLYNKVEDEKEIKAVCEEKLPPYWQPKRYLPVEQLPLTGTGKPDRATARRIARGE
;
A
#
# COMPACT_ATOMS: atom_id res chain seq x y z
N CYS A 1 16.18 -6.24 6.68
CA CYS A 1 15.98 -5.86 5.27
C CYS A 1 15.45 -4.43 5.11
N MET A 2 15.22 -3.71 6.19
CA MET A 2 14.81 -2.30 6.17
C MET A 2 16.02 -1.41 6.43
N PRO A 3 16.23 -0.31 5.66
CA PRO A 3 17.34 0.62 5.90
C PRO A 3 17.20 1.32 7.27
N LEU A 4 18.31 1.44 8.01
CA LEU A 4 18.34 2.07 9.36
C LEU A 4 18.10 3.59 9.33
N GLN A 5 18.23 4.24 8.20
CA GLN A 5 17.89 5.65 8.06
C GLN A 5 16.39 5.94 8.22
N TYR A 6 15.54 4.93 8.02
CA TYR A 6 14.09 5.02 8.19
C TYR A 6 13.66 4.44 9.54
N ILE A 7 12.57 4.97 10.08
CA ILE A 7 12.03 4.51 11.36
C ILE A 7 11.71 3.01 11.37
N ALA A 8 11.23 2.45 10.27
CA ALA A 8 10.94 1.03 10.14
C ALA A 8 12.17 0.16 10.43
N GLY A 9 13.35 0.52 9.88
CA GLY A 9 14.60 -0.19 10.13
C GLY A 9 15.05 -0.10 11.58
N LYS A 10 14.99 1.12 12.17
CA LYS A 10 15.31 1.36 13.58
C LYS A 10 14.43 0.49 14.49
N MET A 11 13.13 0.41 14.21
CA MET A 11 12.19 -0.35 15.03
C MET A 11 12.37 -1.86 14.94
N VAL A 12 12.93 -2.40 13.86
CA VAL A 12 13.34 -3.82 13.82
C VAL A 12 14.45 -4.08 14.85
N VAL A 13 15.45 -3.20 14.92
CA VAL A 13 16.54 -3.32 15.92
C VAL A 13 16.01 -3.18 17.34
N VAL A 14 15.19 -2.16 17.61
CA VAL A 14 14.59 -1.93 18.93
C VAL A 14 13.80 -3.16 19.40
N ARG A 15 12.94 -3.72 18.55
CA ARG A 15 12.18 -4.93 18.87
C ARG A 15 13.08 -6.12 19.17
N SER A 16 14.13 -6.29 18.37
CA SER A 16 15.09 -7.39 18.59
C SER A 16 15.77 -7.28 19.94
N LEU A 17 16.19 -6.07 20.34
CA LEU A 17 16.83 -5.81 21.62
C LEU A 17 15.86 -6.05 22.80
N ILE A 18 14.66 -5.49 22.74
CA ILE A 18 13.66 -5.59 23.82
C ILE A 18 13.20 -7.04 23.99
N ALA A 19 12.98 -7.77 22.90
CA ALA A 19 12.50 -9.14 22.93
C ALA A 19 13.63 -10.20 23.05
N GLY A 20 14.90 -9.79 23.19
CA GLY A 20 16.03 -10.70 23.27
C GLY A 20 16.21 -11.59 22.03
N LEU A 21 15.83 -11.10 20.83
CA LEU A 21 15.88 -11.86 19.59
C LEU A 21 17.27 -11.74 18.93
N LYS A 22 17.68 -12.82 18.29
CA LYS A 22 18.86 -12.80 17.41
C LYS A 22 18.54 -12.00 16.15
N LEU A 23 19.20 -10.86 15.97
CA LEU A 23 19.08 -10.04 14.77
C LEU A 23 19.90 -10.68 13.63
N ILE A 24 19.27 -10.88 12.47
CA ILE A 24 19.91 -11.33 11.24
C ILE A 24 20.02 -10.12 10.30
N PRO A 25 21.19 -9.46 10.20
CA PRO A 25 21.36 -8.33 9.31
C PRO A 25 21.46 -8.80 7.86
N VAL A 26 20.69 -8.14 6.99
CA VAL A 26 20.78 -8.31 5.53
C VAL A 26 20.83 -6.93 4.87
N ALA A 27 21.54 -6.83 3.76
CA ALA A 27 21.59 -5.59 2.99
C ALA A 27 20.17 -5.20 2.52
N PRO A 28 19.77 -3.93 2.64
CA PRO A 28 18.49 -3.46 2.09
C PRO A 28 18.50 -3.60 0.56
N CYS A 29 17.63 -4.46 0.05
CA CYS A 29 17.49 -4.73 -1.39
C CYS A 29 16.08 -5.25 -1.70
N GLY A 30 15.79 -5.44 -2.98
CA GLY A 30 14.49 -5.99 -3.43
C GLY A 30 14.30 -7.48 -3.12
N HIS A 31 15.38 -8.21 -2.84
CA HIS A 31 15.42 -9.67 -2.57
C HIS A 31 16.07 -9.97 -1.22
N PRO A 32 15.44 -9.62 -0.09
CA PRO A 32 16.09 -9.70 1.22
C PRO A 32 16.30 -11.13 1.73
N LEU A 33 15.67 -12.12 1.13
CA LEU A 33 15.79 -13.52 1.50
C LEU A 33 16.87 -14.28 0.71
N LYS A 34 17.40 -13.68 -0.36
CA LYS A 34 18.32 -14.33 -1.31
C LYS A 34 19.53 -15.02 -0.67
N GLU A 35 20.10 -14.42 0.36
CA GLU A 35 21.31 -14.93 1.01
C GLU A 35 21.04 -15.78 2.26
N LEU A 36 19.76 -15.92 2.64
CA LEU A 36 19.39 -16.70 3.81
C LEU A 36 19.29 -18.19 3.46
N LYS A 37 19.86 -19.01 4.35
CA LYS A 37 19.77 -20.48 4.26
C LYS A 37 18.52 -21.02 4.96
N GLU A 38 18.03 -20.30 5.96
CA GLU A 38 16.89 -20.68 6.78
C GLU A 38 15.94 -19.49 6.96
N ALA A 39 14.66 -19.78 7.07
CA ALA A 39 13.66 -18.75 7.29
C ALA A 39 13.79 -18.17 8.72
N PRO A 40 13.79 -16.85 8.89
CA PRO A 40 13.75 -16.25 10.23
C PRO A 40 12.38 -16.48 10.88
N THR A 41 12.32 -16.52 12.21
CA THR A 41 11.04 -16.61 12.93
C THR A 41 10.14 -15.40 12.67
N PHE A 42 10.74 -14.22 12.55
CA PHE A 42 10.05 -12.95 12.30
C PHE A 42 10.73 -12.17 11.18
N ALA A 43 9.95 -11.61 10.26
CA ALA A 43 10.44 -10.65 9.28
C ALA A 43 9.48 -9.49 9.07
N ALA A 44 10.04 -8.30 8.81
CA ALA A 44 9.32 -7.12 8.39
C ALA A 44 9.73 -6.76 6.96
N MET A 45 8.79 -6.72 6.03
CA MET A 45 9.04 -6.50 4.60
C MET A 45 8.07 -5.44 4.06
N ILE A 46 8.45 -4.84 2.92
CA ILE A 46 7.52 -4.01 2.13
C ILE A 46 6.84 -4.86 1.04
N PRO A 47 5.68 -4.45 0.50
CA PRO A 47 4.97 -5.22 -0.53
C PRO A 47 5.84 -5.60 -1.72
N MET A 48 6.70 -4.70 -2.21
CA MET A 48 7.62 -4.95 -3.32
C MET A 48 8.60 -6.10 -3.01
N GLN A 49 9.17 -6.16 -1.81
CA GLN A 49 10.09 -7.23 -1.42
C GLN A 49 9.38 -8.58 -1.38
N VAL A 50 8.15 -8.60 -0.85
CA VAL A 50 7.33 -9.81 -0.83
C VAL A 50 7.00 -10.27 -2.26
N TYR A 51 6.56 -9.35 -3.11
CA TYR A 51 6.29 -9.62 -4.52
C TYR A 51 7.52 -10.24 -5.23
N ASN A 52 8.68 -9.62 -5.09
CA ASN A 52 9.92 -10.11 -5.70
C ASN A 52 10.30 -11.51 -5.18
N SER A 53 10.21 -11.72 -3.86
CA SER A 53 10.52 -13.02 -3.26
C SER A 53 9.54 -14.13 -3.70
N LEU A 54 8.30 -13.78 -4.06
CA LEU A 54 7.33 -14.73 -4.62
C LEU A 54 7.70 -15.22 -6.02
N GLN A 55 8.46 -14.44 -6.80
CA GLN A 55 8.90 -14.79 -8.15
C GLN A 55 10.10 -15.74 -8.17
N VAL A 56 10.79 -15.94 -7.04
CA VAL A 56 11.97 -16.79 -6.91
C VAL A 56 11.63 -18.00 -6.04
N PRO A 57 11.70 -19.26 -6.57
CA PRO A 57 11.24 -20.45 -5.86
C PRO A 57 11.87 -20.63 -4.48
N GLU A 58 13.19 -20.38 -4.34
CA GLU A 58 13.95 -20.52 -3.09
C GLU A 58 13.48 -19.48 -2.06
N GLU A 59 13.32 -18.22 -2.48
CA GLU A 59 12.84 -17.15 -1.60
C GLU A 59 11.38 -17.37 -1.22
N LYS A 60 10.54 -17.83 -2.15
CA LYS A 60 9.13 -18.20 -1.90
C LYS A 60 9.03 -19.32 -0.87
N HIS A 61 9.92 -20.30 -0.95
CA HIS A 61 10.00 -21.34 0.06
C HIS A 61 10.33 -20.76 1.45
N LEU A 62 11.36 -19.93 1.57
CA LEU A 62 11.71 -19.27 2.82
C LEU A 62 10.56 -18.39 3.34
N LEU A 63 9.93 -17.60 2.46
CA LEU A 63 8.83 -16.71 2.81
C LEU A 63 7.66 -17.46 3.47
N LYS A 64 7.32 -18.66 2.97
CA LYS A 64 6.28 -19.53 3.55
C LYS A 64 6.64 -20.09 4.92
N HIS A 65 7.94 -20.14 5.27
CA HIS A 65 8.45 -20.69 6.53
C HIS A 65 8.76 -19.61 7.58
N ILE A 66 8.64 -18.31 7.24
CA ILE A 66 8.71 -17.22 8.22
C ILE A 66 7.48 -17.31 9.14
N LYS A 67 7.67 -17.65 10.41
CA LYS A 67 6.55 -17.87 11.33
C LYS A 67 5.62 -16.64 11.45
N HIS A 68 6.19 -15.44 11.54
CA HIS A 68 5.48 -14.17 11.62
C HIS A 68 6.02 -13.19 10.59
N LEU A 69 5.29 -12.97 9.52
CA LEU A 69 5.61 -11.99 8.49
C LEU A 69 4.73 -10.76 8.66
N ILE A 70 5.32 -9.60 8.88
CA ILE A 70 4.61 -8.32 8.83
C ILE A 70 4.97 -7.58 7.54
N ILE A 71 3.95 -7.05 6.86
CA ILE A 71 4.09 -6.32 5.61
C ILE A 71 3.58 -4.90 5.84
N GLY A 72 4.43 -3.92 5.61
CA GLY A 72 4.09 -2.53 5.87
C GLY A 72 4.75 -1.55 4.90
N GLY A 73 4.52 -0.27 5.11
CA GLY A 73 5.10 0.78 4.29
C GLY A 73 4.40 1.02 2.95
N GLY A 74 3.33 0.30 2.63
CA GLY A 74 2.53 0.50 1.42
C GLY A 74 1.24 -0.33 1.45
N ALA A 75 0.29 0.01 0.59
CA ALA A 75 -0.90 -0.79 0.39
C ALA A 75 -0.54 -2.15 -0.23
N ILE A 76 -1.22 -3.19 0.20
CA ILE A 76 -1.15 -4.52 -0.39
C ILE A 76 -2.27 -4.61 -1.41
N ASP A 77 -1.91 -4.77 -2.67
CA ASP A 77 -2.90 -4.94 -3.73
C ASP A 77 -3.57 -6.32 -3.68
N THR A 78 -4.67 -6.44 -4.39
CA THR A 78 -5.50 -7.65 -4.40
C THR A 78 -4.75 -8.88 -4.93
N SER A 79 -3.86 -8.70 -5.91
CA SER A 79 -3.07 -9.81 -6.50
C SER A 79 -2.11 -10.38 -5.48
N LEU A 80 -1.30 -9.53 -4.85
CA LEU A 80 -0.39 -9.92 -3.78
C LEU A 80 -1.15 -10.53 -2.60
N GLY A 81 -2.29 -9.95 -2.21
CA GLY A 81 -3.14 -10.49 -1.16
C GLY A 81 -3.64 -11.91 -1.47
N ASN A 82 -4.05 -12.17 -2.71
CA ASN A 82 -4.49 -13.50 -3.16
C ASN A 82 -3.36 -14.53 -3.13
N GLU A 83 -2.14 -14.15 -3.52
CA GLU A 83 -0.98 -15.06 -3.45
C GLU A 83 -0.60 -15.44 -2.01
N LEU A 84 -0.83 -14.53 -1.05
CA LEU A 84 -0.53 -14.76 0.37
C LEU A 84 -1.64 -15.52 1.11
N LYS A 85 -2.85 -15.57 0.57
CA LYS A 85 -4.06 -16.08 1.24
C LYS A 85 -3.90 -17.49 1.79
N ASP A 86 -3.23 -18.36 1.03
CA ASP A 86 -3.07 -19.79 1.36
C ASP A 86 -1.70 -20.08 2.02
N PHE A 87 -0.99 -19.06 2.50
CA PHE A 87 0.27 -19.25 3.20
C PHE A 87 0.03 -19.94 4.55
N PRO A 88 0.90 -20.89 4.94
CA PRO A 88 0.72 -21.65 6.19
C PRO A 88 1.09 -20.85 7.44
N ASN A 89 1.89 -19.79 7.28
CA ASN A 89 2.41 -18.95 8.35
C ASN A 89 1.46 -17.79 8.70
N HIS A 90 1.88 -16.95 9.66
CA HIS A 90 1.13 -15.77 10.07
C HIS A 90 1.56 -14.54 9.27
N VAL A 91 0.72 -14.11 8.32
CA VAL A 91 0.98 -12.94 7.47
C VAL A 91 0.06 -11.79 7.87
N TRP A 92 0.66 -10.64 8.18
CA TRP A 92 -0.02 -9.46 8.65
C TRP A 92 0.28 -8.24 7.80
N SER A 93 -0.72 -7.43 7.53
CA SER A 93 -0.52 -6.05 7.07
C SER A 93 -0.48 -5.13 8.27
N THR A 94 0.42 -4.15 8.25
CA THR A 94 0.58 -3.16 9.30
C THR A 94 0.09 -1.79 8.84
N TYR A 95 -0.55 -1.05 9.75
CA TYR A 95 -0.87 0.36 9.55
C TYR A 95 -0.14 1.21 10.61
N GLY A 96 0.53 2.25 10.15
CA GLY A 96 1.28 3.20 10.97
C GLY A 96 2.07 4.18 10.12
N MET A 97 2.66 5.15 10.75
CA MET A 97 3.41 6.22 10.11
C MET A 97 4.65 6.59 10.95
N THR A 98 5.45 7.53 10.47
CA THR A 98 6.66 7.99 11.19
C THR A 98 6.30 8.61 12.52
N GLU A 99 5.21 9.36 12.57
CA GLU A 99 4.69 10.06 13.74
C GLU A 99 4.24 9.11 14.85
N THR A 100 3.85 7.90 14.50
CA THR A 100 3.52 6.83 15.46
C THR A 100 4.69 5.90 15.74
N LEU A 101 5.92 6.25 15.36
CA LEU A 101 7.16 5.47 15.47
C LEU A 101 7.10 4.13 14.74
N SER A 102 5.98 3.47 14.74
CA SER A 102 5.75 2.16 14.14
C SER A 102 4.27 1.97 13.81
N HIS A 103 3.89 0.72 13.55
CA HIS A 103 2.49 0.39 13.34
C HIS A 103 1.70 0.46 14.64
N ILE A 104 0.47 0.92 14.51
CA ILE A 104 -0.50 1.07 15.61
C ILE A 104 -1.70 0.12 15.44
N ALA A 105 -1.77 -0.56 14.30
CA ALA A 105 -2.81 -1.52 14.01
C ALA A 105 -2.30 -2.62 13.08
N LEU A 106 -2.95 -3.78 13.14
CA LEU A 106 -2.67 -4.95 12.31
C LEU A 106 -3.96 -5.47 11.68
N ARG A 107 -3.83 -6.03 10.47
CA ARG A 107 -4.86 -6.90 9.90
C ARG A 107 -4.24 -8.21 9.42
N ARG A 108 -4.94 -9.31 9.61
CA ARG A 108 -4.52 -10.60 9.11
C ARG A 108 -4.78 -10.69 7.61
N LEU A 109 -3.82 -11.21 6.85
CA LEU A 109 -3.95 -11.34 5.39
C LEU A 109 -4.37 -12.75 4.96
N ASN A 110 -4.17 -13.76 5.82
CA ASN A 110 -4.36 -15.16 5.46
C ASN A 110 -5.04 -15.98 6.55
N GLY A 111 -5.50 -17.18 6.16
CA GLY A 111 -6.18 -18.10 7.05
C GLY A 111 -7.60 -17.65 7.41
N LYS A 112 -8.20 -18.30 8.43
CA LYS A 112 -9.59 -18.04 8.84
C LYS A 112 -9.82 -16.65 9.42
N GLU A 113 -8.77 -16.00 9.90
CA GLU A 113 -8.79 -14.66 10.49
C GLU A 113 -8.50 -13.54 9.48
N ALA A 114 -8.38 -13.88 8.20
CA ALA A 114 -8.16 -12.89 7.15
C ALA A 114 -9.25 -11.82 7.14
N SER A 115 -8.85 -10.56 7.10
CA SER A 115 -9.75 -9.42 7.19
C SER A 115 -9.23 -8.23 6.39
N ASP A 116 -10.15 -7.42 5.86
CA ASP A 116 -9.83 -6.12 5.28
C ASP A 116 -9.74 -5.01 6.33
N TRP A 117 -10.11 -5.32 7.57
CA TRP A 117 -10.15 -4.37 8.66
C TRP A 117 -8.92 -4.48 9.55
N TYR A 118 -8.30 -3.34 9.83
CA TYR A 118 -7.23 -3.21 10.81
C TYR A 118 -7.81 -3.17 12.22
N THR A 119 -7.22 -3.93 13.12
CA THR A 119 -7.52 -3.89 14.55
C THR A 119 -6.47 -2.99 15.21
N PRO A 120 -6.86 -1.86 15.83
CA PRO A 120 -5.95 -1.03 16.61
C PRO A 120 -5.39 -1.80 17.80
N PHE A 121 -4.18 -1.44 18.25
CA PHE A 121 -3.65 -1.96 19.51
C PHE A 121 -4.41 -1.41 20.72
N GLU A 122 -4.32 -2.10 21.83
CA GLU A 122 -5.12 -1.87 23.05
C GLU A 122 -5.15 -0.40 23.53
N ASN A 123 -4.04 0.33 23.42
CA ASN A 123 -3.95 1.72 23.86
C ASN A 123 -4.09 2.75 22.72
N VAL A 124 -4.58 2.32 21.57
CA VAL A 124 -4.82 3.17 20.41
C VAL A 124 -6.31 3.39 20.24
N ARG A 125 -6.72 4.64 20.20
CA ARG A 125 -8.08 5.06 19.85
C ARG A 125 -8.08 5.71 18.49
N ILE A 126 -9.13 5.46 17.73
CA ILE A 126 -9.30 6.03 16.39
C ILE A 126 -10.70 6.66 16.29
N ARG A 127 -10.80 7.71 15.49
CA ARG A 127 -12.07 8.34 15.10
C ARG A 127 -11.93 8.94 13.71
N LEU A 128 -13.04 9.32 13.10
CA LEU A 128 -13.05 10.03 11.82
C LEU A 128 -13.20 11.54 12.06
N SER A 129 -12.57 12.33 11.19
CA SER A 129 -12.85 13.75 11.05
C SER A 129 -14.16 13.97 10.29
N GLU A 130 -14.61 15.22 10.19
CA GLU A 130 -15.75 15.61 9.34
C GLU A 130 -15.55 15.25 7.84
N GLU A 131 -14.31 15.13 7.40
CA GLU A 131 -13.95 14.76 6.03
C GLU A 131 -13.66 13.25 5.86
N ASN A 132 -14.01 12.42 6.86
CA ASN A 132 -13.75 10.99 6.94
C ASN A 132 -12.27 10.63 6.90
N THR A 133 -11.36 11.53 7.29
CA THR A 133 -9.96 11.18 7.49
C THR A 133 -9.74 10.58 8.87
N LEU A 134 -8.81 9.63 8.95
CA LEU A 134 -8.51 8.94 10.20
C LEU A 134 -7.80 9.87 11.18
N ILE A 135 -8.30 9.95 12.40
CA ILE A 135 -7.66 10.62 13.54
C ILE A 135 -7.20 9.54 14.50
N ILE A 136 -5.94 9.62 14.94
CA ILE A 136 -5.28 8.64 15.78
C ILE A 136 -4.92 9.28 17.12
N HIS A 137 -5.32 8.62 18.21
CA HIS A 137 -4.87 8.93 19.57
C HIS A 137 -4.07 7.72 20.08
N ALA A 138 -2.76 7.85 20.16
CA ALA A 138 -1.82 6.79 20.55
C ALA A 138 -0.81 7.31 21.58
N PRO A 139 -1.22 7.61 22.85
CA PRO A 139 -0.45 8.35 23.83
C PRO A 139 0.91 7.73 24.18
N ASN A 140 1.06 6.41 24.01
CA ASN A 140 2.33 5.73 24.26
C ASN A 140 3.43 6.03 23.22
N VAL A 141 3.06 6.56 22.05
CA VAL A 141 4.00 6.85 20.94
C VAL A 141 3.92 8.29 20.43
N CYS A 142 2.77 8.96 20.64
CA CYS A 142 2.58 10.36 20.30
C CYS A 142 1.62 10.99 21.32
N ALA A 143 2.07 12.06 21.99
CA ALA A 143 1.26 12.74 23.03
C ALA A 143 0.04 13.45 22.44
N GLU A 144 0.13 13.92 21.20
CA GLU A 144 -0.93 14.66 20.53
C GLU A 144 -1.77 13.75 19.62
N GLU A 145 -3.02 14.13 19.38
CA GLU A 145 -3.83 13.48 18.34
C GLU A 145 -3.27 13.80 16.96
N LEU A 146 -3.15 12.77 16.15
CA LEU A 146 -2.66 12.86 14.78
C LEU A 146 -3.84 12.82 13.80
N THR A 147 -4.11 13.92 13.12
CA THR A 147 -5.04 13.94 11.99
C THR A 147 -4.29 13.54 10.74
N THR A 148 -4.71 12.43 10.12
CA THR A 148 -4.07 11.91 8.91
C THR A 148 -4.76 12.45 7.65
N ASN A 149 -4.15 12.23 6.50
CA ASN A 149 -4.78 12.39 5.19
C ASN A 149 -5.39 11.08 4.66
N ASP A 150 -5.41 10.02 5.46
CA ASP A 150 -5.95 8.73 5.06
C ASP A 150 -7.47 8.71 5.26
N ILE A 151 -8.24 8.61 4.17
CA ILE A 151 -9.68 8.45 4.20
C ILE A 151 -9.98 7.03 4.65
N ALA A 152 -10.83 6.90 5.66
CA ALA A 152 -11.10 5.63 6.29
C ALA A 152 -12.59 5.47 6.61
N GLU A 153 -12.96 4.25 6.96
CA GLU A 153 -14.21 3.93 7.64
C GLU A 153 -13.93 3.06 8.86
N ILE A 154 -14.80 3.16 9.84
CA ILE A 154 -14.72 2.43 11.11
C ILE A 154 -16.00 1.61 11.25
N ASN A 155 -15.87 0.32 11.58
CA ASN A 155 -17.00 -0.56 11.81
C ASN A 155 -17.45 -0.54 13.29
N GLU A 156 -18.55 -1.23 13.58
CA GLU A 156 -19.14 -1.32 14.94
C GLU A 156 -18.20 -1.95 15.98
N GLU A 157 -17.21 -2.74 15.53
CA GLU A 157 -16.21 -3.34 16.41
C GLU A 157 -15.01 -2.41 16.70
N GLY A 158 -15.04 -1.17 16.18
CA GLY A 158 -13.93 -0.22 16.32
C GLY A 158 -12.69 -0.56 15.45
N LYS A 159 -12.83 -1.45 14.47
CA LYS A 159 -11.81 -1.72 13.45
C LYS A 159 -11.98 -0.76 12.29
N PHE A 160 -10.90 -0.49 11.56
CA PHE A 160 -10.93 0.45 10.44
C PHE A 160 -10.32 -0.13 9.15
N ARG A 161 -10.71 0.44 8.03
CA ARG A 161 -10.04 0.21 6.73
C ARG A 161 -9.76 1.52 6.03
N ILE A 162 -8.68 1.55 5.28
CA ILE A 162 -8.27 2.72 4.50
C ILE A 162 -8.88 2.61 3.10
N LEU A 163 -9.56 3.65 2.68
CA LEU A 163 -10.21 3.76 1.38
C LEU A 163 -9.33 4.49 0.36
N GLY A 164 -8.44 5.37 0.83
CA GLY A 164 -7.56 6.17 -0.01
C GLY A 164 -6.95 7.32 0.77
N ARG A 165 -6.42 8.30 0.04
CA ARG A 165 -5.84 9.50 0.64
C ARG A 165 -6.53 10.76 0.14
N LYS A 166 -6.74 11.72 1.03
CA LYS A 166 -7.31 13.03 0.71
C LYS A 166 -6.51 13.75 -0.40
N ASP A 167 -5.17 13.68 -0.32
CA ASP A 167 -4.23 14.27 -1.28
C ASP A 167 -4.36 13.65 -2.69
N ASN A 168 -4.89 12.44 -2.79
CA ASN A 168 -5.06 11.68 -4.04
C ASN A 168 -6.51 11.74 -4.56
N THR A 169 -7.32 12.68 -4.06
CA THR A 169 -8.67 12.92 -4.58
C THR A 169 -8.60 13.77 -5.83
N ILE A 170 -9.22 13.31 -6.91
CA ILE A 170 -9.42 14.06 -8.16
C ILE A 170 -10.80 14.71 -8.10
N ASN A 171 -10.88 16.03 -8.35
CA ASN A 171 -12.14 16.76 -8.38
C ASN A 171 -12.55 17.00 -9.83
N SER A 172 -13.32 16.08 -10.41
CA SER A 172 -13.74 16.13 -11.81
C SER A 172 -15.21 16.48 -11.93
N GLY A 173 -15.51 17.70 -12.40
CA GLY A 173 -16.87 18.16 -12.60
C GLY A 173 -17.73 18.13 -11.31
N GLY A 174 -17.13 18.39 -10.15
CA GLY A 174 -17.78 18.32 -8.84
C GLY A 174 -17.85 16.94 -8.21
N VAL A 175 -17.38 15.90 -8.90
CA VAL A 175 -17.29 14.53 -8.38
C VAL A 175 -15.91 14.31 -7.75
N LYS A 176 -15.87 13.88 -6.49
CA LYS A 176 -14.64 13.48 -5.80
C LYS A 176 -14.32 12.02 -6.13
N ILE A 177 -13.20 11.80 -6.77
CA ILE A 177 -12.75 10.47 -7.26
C ILE A 177 -11.47 10.09 -6.52
N GLN A 178 -11.49 8.97 -5.81
CA GLN A 178 -10.31 8.44 -5.13
C GLN A 178 -9.45 7.64 -6.11
N ILE A 179 -8.20 8.05 -6.32
CA ILE A 179 -7.25 7.38 -7.21
C ILE A 179 -7.14 5.89 -6.85
N GLU A 180 -7.01 5.58 -5.57
CA GLU A 180 -6.84 4.21 -5.08
C GLU A 180 -8.04 3.31 -5.38
N GLN A 181 -9.25 3.86 -5.36
CA GLN A 181 -10.46 3.11 -5.70
C GLN A 181 -10.51 2.76 -7.19
N VAL A 182 -10.17 3.72 -8.05
CA VAL A 182 -10.06 3.49 -9.50
C VAL A 182 -9.02 2.42 -9.81
N GLU A 183 -7.80 2.57 -9.26
CA GLU A 183 -6.72 1.61 -9.44
C GLU A 183 -7.10 0.21 -8.92
N THR A 184 -7.71 0.13 -7.73
CA THR A 184 -8.15 -1.15 -7.15
C THR A 184 -9.19 -1.83 -8.02
N THR A 185 -10.12 -1.07 -8.59
CA THR A 185 -11.13 -1.61 -9.50
C THR A 185 -10.48 -2.16 -10.78
N LEU A 186 -9.60 -1.37 -11.40
CA LEU A 186 -8.95 -1.76 -12.66
C LEU A 186 -7.98 -2.94 -12.51
N ARG A 187 -7.22 -3.02 -11.41
CA ARG A 187 -6.29 -4.13 -11.15
C ARG A 187 -6.95 -5.51 -11.00
N LYS A 188 -8.26 -5.55 -10.78
CA LYS A 188 -9.02 -6.83 -10.80
C LYS A 188 -9.24 -7.38 -12.21
N HIS A 189 -9.07 -6.54 -13.22
CA HIS A 189 -9.42 -6.82 -14.61
C HIS A 189 -8.25 -6.61 -15.59
N LEU A 190 -7.25 -5.84 -15.19
CA LEU A 190 -6.02 -5.61 -15.95
C LEU A 190 -4.86 -6.30 -15.25
N SER A 191 -4.15 -7.17 -15.96
CA SER A 191 -2.93 -7.83 -15.47
C SER A 191 -1.67 -6.98 -15.61
N ILE A 192 -1.80 -5.78 -16.19
CA ILE A 192 -0.71 -4.85 -16.46
C ILE A 192 -0.60 -3.79 -15.36
N PRO A 193 0.61 -3.26 -15.08
CA PRO A 193 0.79 -2.13 -14.18
C PRO A 193 0.19 -0.86 -14.77
N ILE A 194 -0.60 -0.16 -13.96
CA ILE A 194 -1.17 1.15 -14.30
C ILE A 194 -1.01 2.12 -13.12
N GLN A 195 -1.06 3.42 -13.41
CA GLN A 195 -1.21 4.47 -12.40
C GLN A 195 -2.29 5.46 -12.83
N ILE A 196 -3.16 5.81 -11.90
CA ILE A 196 -4.15 6.87 -12.08
C ILE A 196 -3.57 8.17 -11.51
N THR A 197 -3.79 9.26 -12.23
CA THR A 197 -3.40 10.62 -11.82
C THR A 197 -4.41 11.64 -12.33
N ALA A 198 -4.15 12.93 -12.10
CA ALA A 198 -5.01 14.02 -12.55
C ALA A 198 -4.24 15.00 -13.44
N ALA A 199 -4.97 15.59 -14.37
CA ALA A 199 -4.52 16.77 -15.12
C ALA A 199 -5.57 17.89 -15.05
N PRO A 200 -5.16 19.15 -15.12
CA PRO A 200 -6.09 20.27 -15.24
C PRO A 200 -6.95 20.17 -16.50
N ASP A 201 -8.22 20.57 -16.38
CA ASP A 201 -9.15 20.63 -17.49
C ASP A 201 -10.05 21.86 -17.35
N ALA A 202 -10.26 22.60 -18.44
CA ALA A 202 -11.03 23.85 -18.43
C ALA A 202 -12.51 23.65 -18.10
N LYS A 203 -13.07 22.48 -18.43
CA LYS A 203 -14.49 22.17 -18.23
C LYS A 203 -14.77 21.50 -16.90
N PHE A 204 -13.89 20.59 -16.49
CA PHE A 204 -14.10 19.73 -15.32
C PHE A 204 -13.26 20.13 -14.10
N GLY A 205 -12.38 21.14 -14.23
CA GLY A 205 -11.39 21.47 -13.20
C GLY A 205 -10.20 20.51 -13.25
N GLU A 206 -10.46 19.24 -12.98
CA GLU A 206 -9.50 18.15 -13.18
C GLU A 206 -10.15 17.00 -13.96
N ILE A 207 -9.32 16.25 -14.68
CA ILE A 207 -9.73 14.98 -15.32
C ILE A 207 -8.88 13.83 -14.84
N VAL A 208 -9.48 12.65 -14.85
CA VAL A 208 -8.76 11.38 -14.59
C VAL A 208 -7.86 11.06 -15.77
N VAL A 209 -6.60 10.79 -15.48
CA VAL A 209 -5.58 10.38 -16.46
C VAL A 209 -5.03 9.02 -16.05
N LEU A 210 -4.91 8.09 -17.00
CA LEU A 210 -4.32 6.78 -16.79
C LEU A 210 -2.94 6.75 -17.45
N LEU A 211 -1.89 6.42 -16.67
CA LEU A 211 -0.55 6.13 -17.15
C LEU A 211 -0.41 4.61 -17.29
N TYR A 212 0.17 4.15 -18.38
CA TYR A 212 0.45 2.74 -18.66
C TYR A 212 1.78 2.59 -19.40
N ASN A 213 2.37 1.39 -19.38
CA ASN A 213 3.60 1.14 -20.11
C ASN A 213 3.31 1.16 -21.60
N LYS A 214 4.11 1.88 -22.38
CA LYS A 214 3.93 2.08 -23.83
C LYS A 214 3.88 0.80 -24.69
N VAL A 215 4.31 -0.34 -24.16
CA VAL A 215 4.22 -1.63 -24.88
C VAL A 215 2.84 -2.27 -24.81
N GLU A 216 1.94 -1.73 -23.99
CA GLU A 216 0.61 -2.24 -23.77
C GLU A 216 -0.41 -1.70 -24.77
N ASP A 217 -1.48 -2.46 -25.01
CA ASP A 217 -2.54 -2.04 -25.95
C ASP A 217 -3.53 -1.07 -25.26
N GLU A 218 -3.48 0.19 -25.68
CA GLU A 218 -4.39 1.23 -25.20
C GLU A 218 -5.88 0.90 -25.44
N LYS A 219 -6.19 0.20 -26.53
CA LYS A 219 -7.61 -0.15 -26.85
C LYS A 219 -8.18 -1.12 -25.84
N GLU A 220 -7.38 -2.12 -25.45
CA GLU A 220 -7.78 -3.08 -24.42
C GLU A 220 -7.97 -2.38 -23.07
N ILE A 221 -7.04 -1.50 -22.68
CA ILE A 221 -7.14 -0.71 -21.45
C ILE A 221 -8.41 0.13 -21.45
N LYS A 222 -8.71 0.82 -22.55
CA LYS A 222 -9.92 1.65 -22.69
C LYS A 222 -11.19 0.82 -22.54
N ALA A 223 -11.27 -0.32 -23.22
CA ALA A 223 -12.44 -1.19 -23.16
C ALA A 223 -12.72 -1.65 -21.72
N VAL A 224 -11.68 -2.02 -20.96
CA VAL A 224 -11.82 -2.39 -19.56
C VAL A 224 -12.27 -1.19 -18.71
N CYS A 225 -11.71 0.00 -18.93
CA CYS A 225 -12.12 1.19 -18.20
C CYS A 225 -13.59 1.55 -18.46
N GLU A 226 -14.05 1.47 -19.70
CA GLU A 226 -15.43 1.76 -20.08
C GLU A 226 -16.42 0.76 -19.47
N GLU A 227 -16.05 -0.52 -19.41
CA GLU A 227 -16.91 -1.58 -18.86
C GLU A 227 -16.96 -1.57 -17.32
N LYS A 228 -15.83 -1.34 -16.66
CA LYS A 228 -15.67 -1.58 -15.22
C LYS A 228 -15.73 -0.33 -14.34
N LEU A 229 -15.60 0.86 -14.91
CA LEU A 229 -15.64 2.10 -14.15
C LEU A 229 -16.94 2.86 -14.39
N PRO A 230 -17.50 3.49 -13.34
CA PRO A 230 -18.57 4.46 -13.52
C PRO A 230 -18.16 5.56 -14.51
N PRO A 231 -19.10 6.13 -15.30
CA PRO A 231 -18.77 7.11 -16.35
C PRO A 231 -17.89 8.29 -15.90
N TYR A 232 -18.10 8.79 -14.68
CA TYR A 232 -17.32 9.91 -14.13
C TYR A 232 -15.91 9.51 -13.66
N TRP A 233 -15.64 8.19 -13.44
CA TRP A 233 -14.34 7.69 -13.01
C TRP A 233 -13.46 7.30 -14.21
N GLN A 234 -14.06 7.20 -15.40
CA GLN A 234 -13.34 6.79 -16.61
C GLN A 234 -12.27 7.82 -16.99
N PRO A 235 -11.04 7.37 -17.26
CA PRO A 235 -9.98 8.26 -17.72
C PRO A 235 -10.39 9.00 -18.98
N LYS A 236 -10.13 10.32 -19.00
CA LYS A 236 -10.32 11.17 -20.19
C LYS A 236 -9.06 11.24 -21.03
N ARG A 237 -7.93 10.84 -20.48
CA ARG A 237 -6.65 10.77 -21.15
C ARG A 237 -5.90 9.51 -20.76
N TYR A 238 -5.26 8.88 -21.75
CA TYR A 238 -4.42 7.69 -21.61
C TYR A 238 -3.03 8.08 -22.10
N LEU A 239 -2.01 7.91 -21.25
CA LEU A 239 -0.65 8.37 -21.54
C LEU A 239 0.31 7.19 -21.42
N PRO A 240 0.93 6.77 -22.56
CA PRO A 240 1.98 5.78 -22.54
C PRO A 240 3.25 6.37 -21.92
N VAL A 241 3.89 5.62 -21.03
CA VAL A 241 5.18 5.97 -20.42
C VAL A 241 6.17 4.82 -20.59
N GLU A 242 7.48 5.13 -20.60
CA GLU A 242 8.52 4.09 -20.62
C GLU A 242 8.47 3.24 -19.35
N GLN A 243 8.34 3.90 -18.21
CA GLN A 243 8.19 3.26 -16.91
C GLN A 243 7.25 4.08 -16.05
N LEU A 244 6.40 3.38 -15.29
CA LEU A 244 5.55 4.03 -14.30
C LEU A 244 6.41 4.65 -13.20
N PRO A 245 6.15 5.91 -12.80
CA PRO A 245 6.97 6.60 -11.81
C PRO A 245 6.80 5.97 -10.41
N LEU A 246 7.94 5.60 -9.80
CA LEU A 246 8.01 5.03 -8.46
C LEU A 246 8.98 5.85 -7.60
N THR A 247 8.66 5.96 -6.31
CA THR A 247 9.57 6.51 -5.31
C THR A 247 10.76 5.57 -5.07
N GLY A 248 11.82 6.04 -4.42
CA GLY A 248 12.96 5.20 -4.03
C GLY A 248 12.59 4.01 -3.09
N THR A 249 11.39 4.00 -2.54
CA THR A 249 10.84 2.90 -1.74
C THR A 249 9.88 1.99 -2.50
N GLY A 250 9.77 2.16 -3.84
CA GLY A 250 8.91 1.33 -4.71
C GLY A 250 7.42 1.67 -4.64
N LYS A 251 7.02 2.79 -4.03
CA LYS A 251 5.63 3.26 -4.03
C LYS A 251 5.34 4.09 -5.28
N PRO A 252 4.08 4.16 -5.75
CA PRO A 252 3.70 5.10 -6.80
C PRO A 252 4.12 6.53 -6.46
N ASP A 253 4.92 7.15 -7.33
CA ASP A 253 5.29 8.56 -7.22
C ASP A 253 4.18 9.43 -7.82
N ARG A 254 3.23 9.81 -6.98
CA ARG A 254 2.06 10.59 -7.37
C ARG A 254 2.42 11.99 -7.87
N ALA A 255 3.49 12.58 -7.33
CA ALA A 255 3.94 13.91 -7.73
C ALA A 255 4.50 13.87 -9.16
N THR A 256 5.38 12.91 -9.46
CA THR A 256 5.93 12.72 -10.80
C THR A 256 4.84 12.31 -11.79
N ALA A 257 3.92 11.42 -11.43
CA ALA A 257 2.78 11.06 -12.28
C ALA A 257 1.92 12.27 -12.65
N ARG A 258 1.69 13.18 -11.70
CA ARG A 258 0.91 14.41 -11.94
C ARG A 258 1.65 15.38 -12.87
N ARG A 259 2.98 15.51 -12.75
CA ARG A 259 3.79 16.32 -13.71
C ARG A 259 3.72 15.76 -15.12
N ILE A 260 3.94 14.46 -15.29
CA ILE A 260 3.79 13.77 -16.58
C ILE A 260 2.43 14.05 -17.21
N ALA A 261 1.36 13.96 -16.43
CA ALA A 261 0.01 14.20 -16.93
C ALA A 261 -0.24 15.67 -17.35
N ARG A 262 0.56 16.61 -16.84
CA ARG A 262 0.54 18.02 -17.22
C ARG A 262 1.43 18.34 -18.41
N GLY A 263 2.30 17.41 -18.83
CA GLY A 263 3.29 17.62 -19.88
C GLY A 263 4.54 18.37 -19.40
N GLU A 264 4.87 18.27 -18.11
CA GLU A 264 6.02 18.91 -17.46
C GLU A 264 7.20 17.93 -17.32
#